data_d9dce54dc7ad1936d1c1c793f90bd07b
#
_entry.id   d9dce54dc7ad1936d1c1c793f90bd07b
#
_cell.length_a   1.000
_cell.length_b   1.000
_cell.length_c   1.000
_cell.angle_alpha   90.00
_cell.angle_beta   90.00
_cell.angle_gamma   90.00
#
_symmetry.space_group_name_H-M   'P 1'
#
loop_
_entity.id
_entity.type
_entity.pdbx_description
1 polymer ?
#
loop_
_entity_poly.entity_id
_entity_poly.type
_entity_poly.pdbx_seq_one_letter_code
_entity_poly.pdbx_strand_id
1 'polypeptide(L)'
;MGSEMCIRDSNKADVVCYLPLDSRRRVKKFIQIVNPKLVLFVKYEFWPNLLNELKRKEIPTILVSGIFRKQQIFFKNYGDFTRKSLRAFHHFFVQDNNSKKLLETINFKNVSIAGDTRFDRVSMILKQDNSLDFINEFKDNKYIVIAGSTWREDEELLINYINEKATDEDKFIIVPHNIKQDSILELQNSINKKSVLFSAKSNKDLKEYQVFIIDTIGVLTKIYQAADVAYVGGGLKTGLHNILEPATFGIPIVIGNRYQKFKEATDLIDLKGCISVKNQQEFNEVLIKLKNKDSLRISSGKINKKYIQDNLGATQLIMNFIKDKI
;
A
#
# COMPACT_ATOMS: atom_id res chain seq x y z
N MET A 1 -0.68 2.43 10.88
CA MET A 1 0.28 3.48 11.24
C MET A 1 1.08 4.06 10.06
N GLY A 2 1.26 3.37 8.94
CA GLY A 2 2.04 3.89 7.79
C GLY A 2 1.40 5.02 6.98
N SER A 3 0.09 5.27 7.08
CA SER A 3 -0.58 6.34 6.33
C SER A 3 -0.47 7.73 6.97
N GLU A 4 -0.23 7.81 8.26
CA GLU A 4 -0.19 9.09 8.99
C GLU A 4 1.06 9.91 8.68
N MET A 5 2.21 9.26 8.52
CA MET A 5 3.46 9.96 8.21
C MET A 5 3.47 10.56 6.80
N CYS A 6 2.89 9.87 5.81
CA CYS A 6 2.87 10.36 4.42
C CYS A 6 1.94 11.57 4.20
N ILE A 7 0.91 11.74 5.03
CA ILE A 7 -0.04 12.87 4.91
C ILE A 7 0.46 14.08 5.70
N ARG A 8 1.07 13.86 6.85
CA ARG A 8 1.53 14.93 7.75
C ARG A 8 2.55 15.86 7.11
N ASP A 9 3.39 15.32 6.24
CA ASP A 9 4.46 16.08 5.56
C ASP A 9 4.08 16.47 4.13
N SER A 10 2.79 16.34 3.76
CA SER A 10 2.32 16.68 2.42
C SER A 10 2.16 18.19 2.28
N ASN A 11 2.86 18.77 1.32
CA ASN A 11 2.65 20.16 0.87
C ASN A 11 1.36 20.35 0.02
N LYS A 12 0.53 19.30 -0.09
CA LYS A 12 -0.74 19.31 -0.83
C LYS A 12 -1.97 19.58 0.04
N ALA A 13 -1.78 19.73 1.34
CA ALA A 13 -2.85 20.03 2.29
C ALA A 13 -2.52 21.30 3.06
N ASP A 14 -3.48 22.23 3.15
CA ASP A 14 -3.29 23.49 3.89
C ASP A 14 -3.13 23.24 5.39
N VAL A 15 -3.86 22.26 5.93
CA VAL A 15 -3.79 21.89 7.35
C VAL A 15 -3.90 20.37 7.49
N VAL A 16 -3.01 19.80 8.30
CA VAL A 16 -3.08 18.40 8.72
C VAL A 16 -3.20 18.34 10.24
N CYS A 17 -4.25 17.73 10.74
CA CYS A 17 -4.51 17.61 12.17
C CYS A 17 -5.19 16.27 12.52
N TYR A 18 -5.09 15.88 13.79
CA TYR A 18 -5.86 14.75 14.30
C TYR A 18 -7.32 15.13 14.50
N LEU A 19 -8.23 14.22 14.15
CA LEU A 19 -9.62 14.36 14.53
C LEU A 19 -9.74 14.34 16.06
N PRO A 20 -10.60 15.19 16.66
CA PRO A 20 -10.87 15.12 18.08
C PRO A 20 -11.57 13.81 18.42
N LEU A 21 -11.50 13.38 19.69
CA LEU A 21 -12.31 12.26 20.17
C LEU A 21 -13.78 12.48 19.78
N ASP A 22 -14.43 11.43 19.26
CA ASP A 22 -15.79 11.47 18.72
C ASP A 22 -16.85 11.68 19.82
N SER A 23 -16.82 12.84 20.47
CA SER A 23 -17.81 13.28 21.45
C SER A 23 -18.58 14.50 20.92
N ARG A 24 -19.88 14.59 21.21
CA ARG A 24 -20.77 15.63 20.70
C ARG A 24 -20.21 17.05 20.83
N ARG A 25 -19.65 17.40 22.02
CA ARG A 25 -19.11 18.74 22.29
C ARG A 25 -17.88 19.04 21.44
N ARG A 26 -16.94 18.10 21.36
CA ARG A 26 -15.67 18.28 20.62
C ARG A 26 -15.92 18.33 19.13
N VAL A 27 -16.73 17.44 18.61
CA VAL A 27 -17.12 17.39 17.20
C VAL A 27 -17.82 18.67 16.77
N LYS A 28 -18.80 19.16 17.56
CA LYS A 28 -19.49 20.43 17.27
C LYS A 28 -18.50 21.59 17.16
N LYS A 29 -17.55 21.70 18.11
CA LYS A 29 -16.50 22.74 18.08
C LYS A 29 -15.60 22.58 16.86
N PHE A 30 -15.18 21.35 16.55
CA PHE A 30 -14.34 21.06 15.39
C PHE A 30 -15.01 21.48 14.08
N ILE A 31 -16.26 21.07 13.84
CA ILE A 31 -17.01 21.44 12.64
C ILE A 31 -17.27 22.96 12.56
N GLN A 32 -17.44 23.64 13.70
CA GLN A 32 -17.55 25.09 13.72
C GLN A 32 -16.25 25.80 13.30
N ILE A 33 -15.11 25.28 13.70
CA ILE A 33 -13.80 25.85 13.35
C ILE A 33 -13.45 25.58 11.90
N VAL A 34 -13.59 24.31 11.46
CA VAL A 34 -13.20 23.88 10.10
C VAL A 34 -14.20 24.40 9.05
N ASN A 35 -15.47 24.51 9.41
CA ASN A 35 -16.57 24.96 8.54
C ASN A 35 -16.52 24.35 7.12
N PRO A 36 -16.48 23.02 6.96
CA PRO A 36 -16.25 22.39 5.68
C PRO A 36 -17.47 22.53 4.75
N LYS A 37 -17.22 22.75 3.46
CA LYS A 37 -18.25 22.71 2.41
C LYS A 37 -18.55 21.30 1.91
N LEU A 38 -17.58 20.42 2.00
CA LEU A 38 -17.66 19.01 1.60
C LEU A 38 -16.76 18.18 2.53
N VAL A 39 -17.23 17.00 2.91
CA VAL A 39 -16.44 16.05 3.72
C VAL A 39 -16.33 14.71 3.01
N LEU A 40 -15.09 14.22 2.86
CA LEU A 40 -14.79 12.93 2.29
C LEU A 40 -14.29 11.99 3.39
N PHE A 41 -14.98 10.88 3.57
CA PHE A 41 -14.53 9.78 4.40
C PHE A 41 -13.90 8.69 3.51
N VAL A 42 -12.78 8.12 3.94
CA VAL A 42 -12.07 7.11 3.15
C VAL A 42 -12.18 5.73 3.81
N LYS A 43 -12.61 4.74 3.05
CA LYS A 43 -12.69 3.32 3.42
C LYS A 43 -13.68 3.03 4.55
N TYR A 44 -13.19 2.80 5.76
CA TYR A 44 -13.98 2.31 6.91
C TYR A 44 -13.89 3.24 8.13
N GLU A 45 -13.59 4.51 7.88
CA GLU A 45 -13.60 5.53 8.92
C GLU A 45 -15.04 5.99 9.19
N PHE A 46 -15.64 5.49 10.27
CA PHE A 46 -17.01 5.82 10.65
C PHE A 46 -17.03 6.37 12.07
N TRP A 47 -17.30 7.67 12.19
CA TRP A 47 -17.33 8.42 13.44
C TRP A 47 -18.76 8.90 13.69
N PRO A 48 -19.58 8.19 14.51
CA PRO A 48 -21.02 8.42 14.59
C PRO A 48 -21.41 9.83 15.02
N ASN A 49 -20.72 10.42 16.00
CA ASN A 49 -21.05 11.78 16.43
C ASN A 49 -20.66 12.82 15.38
N LEU A 50 -19.52 12.63 14.70
CA LEU A 50 -19.10 13.48 13.58
C LEU A 50 -20.11 13.39 12.43
N LEU A 51 -20.49 12.20 12.01
CA LEU A 51 -21.47 11.97 10.95
C LEU A 51 -22.83 12.60 11.31
N ASN A 52 -23.32 12.43 12.54
CA ASN A 52 -24.57 13.02 12.98
C ASN A 52 -24.53 14.56 12.98
N GLU A 53 -23.40 15.17 13.35
CA GLU A 53 -23.25 16.63 13.32
C GLU A 53 -23.16 17.17 11.90
N LEU A 54 -22.46 16.49 10.98
CA LEU A 54 -22.42 16.80 9.55
C LEU A 54 -23.82 16.77 8.96
N LYS A 55 -24.59 15.71 9.25
CA LYS A 55 -25.98 15.59 8.84
C LYS A 55 -26.84 16.73 9.36
N ARG A 56 -26.71 17.06 10.67
CA ARG A 56 -27.48 18.15 11.30
C ARG A 56 -27.22 19.51 10.65
N LYS A 57 -25.99 19.71 10.13
CA LYS A 57 -25.57 20.94 9.44
C LYS A 57 -25.75 20.87 7.93
N GLU A 58 -26.31 19.77 7.42
CA GLU A 58 -26.55 19.53 6.00
C GLU A 58 -25.28 19.64 5.14
N ILE A 59 -24.11 19.32 5.75
CA ILE A 59 -22.84 19.37 5.05
C ILE A 59 -22.73 18.15 4.13
N PRO A 60 -22.51 18.33 2.82
CA PRO A 60 -22.30 17.23 1.88
C PRO A 60 -21.20 16.30 2.36
N THR A 61 -21.52 15.02 2.46
CA THR A 61 -20.61 13.99 3.00
C THR A 61 -20.62 12.77 2.09
N ILE A 62 -19.44 12.34 1.65
CA ILE A 62 -19.26 11.21 0.72
C ILE A 62 -18.33 10.18 1.34
N LEU A 63 -18.67 8.92 1.17
CA LEU A 63 -17.74 7.80 1.44
C LEU A 63 -17.00 7.43 0.16
N VAL A 64 -15.68 7.44 0.21
CA VAL A 64 -14.78 7.10 -0.89
C VAL A 64 -14.11 5.75 -0.62
N SER A 65 -14.06 4.89 -1.63
CA SER A 65 -13.45 3.55 -1.54
C SER A 65 -13.96 2.73 -0.35
N GLY A 66 -15.26 2.85 -0.05
CA GLY A 66 -15.90 2.17 1.08
C GLY A 66 -15.82 0.65 0.94
N ILE A 67 -15.53 -0.03 2.05
CA ILE A 67 -15.56 -1.49 2.12
C ILE A 67 -16.39 -1.93 3.30
N PHE A 68 -17.40 -2.77 3.04
CA PHE A 68 -18.31 -3.26 4.05
C PHE A 68 -18.20 -4.78 4.23
N ARG A 69 -18.32 -5.23 5.47
CA ARG A 69 -18.26 -6.65 5.85
C ARG A 69 -19.43 -7.00 6.76
N LYS A 70 -20.01 -8.18 6.58
CA LYS A 70 -21.18 -8.65 7.32
C LYS A 70 -20.99 -8.63 8.85
N GLN A 71 -19.74 -8.74 9.32
CA GLN A 71 -19.42 -8.71 10.75
C GLN A 71 -19.51 -7.32 11.38
N GLN A 72 -19.51 -6.25 10.59
CA GLN A 72 -19.56 -4.88 11.11
C GLN A 72 -20.88 -4.59 11.83
N ILE A 73 -20.80 -3.72 12.82
CA ILE A 73 -21.90 -3.38 13.73
C ILE A 73 -23.16 -2.88 12.99
N PHE A 74 -23.01 -2.25 11.84
CA PHE A 74 -24.12 -1.71 11.02
C PHE A 74 -25.12 -2.80 10.60
N PHE A 75 -24.64 -4.04 10.43
CA PHE A 75 -25.44 -5.19 9.98
C PHE A 75 -25.92 -6.09 11.12
N LYS A 76 -25.67 -5.67 12.38
CA LYS A 76 -26.13 -6.39 13.56
C LYS A 76 -27.45 -5.83 14.08
N ASN A 77 -28.26 -6.65 14.75
CA ASN A 77 -29.56 -6.22 15.29
C ASN A 77 -29.44 -5.07 16.29
N TYR A 78 -28.34 -5.03 17.06
CA TYR A 78 -28.03 -3.98 18.03
C TYR A 78 -27.31 -2.75 17.44
N GLY A 79 -27.07 -2.71 16.12
CA GLY A 79 -26.29 -1.67 15.43
C GLY A 79 -27.10 -0.44 15.02
N ASP A 80 -28.32 -0.22 15.52
CA ASP A 80 -29.22 0.83 15.03
C ASP A 80 -28.63 2.24 15.16
N PHE A 81 -27.99 2.55 16.29
CA PHE A 81 -27.36 3.85 16.50
C PHE A 81 -26.28 4.16 15.45
N THR A 82 -25.37 3.24 15.20
CA THR A 82 -24.31 3.39 14.21
C THR A 82 -24.86 3.36 12.78
N ARG A 83 -25.88 2.54 12.53
CA ARG A 83 -26.59 2.51 11.25
C ARG A 83 -27.28 3.85 10.93
N LYS A 84 -27.89 4.49 11.93
CA LYS A 84 -28.49 5.82 11.76
C LYS A 84 -27.47 6.88 11.38
N SER A 85 -26.22 6.80 11.87
CA SER A 85 -25.17 7.75 11.49
C SER A 85 -24.77 7.63 10.03
N LEU A 86 -24.88 6.46 9.40
CA LEU A 86 -24.61 6.29 7.96
C LEU A 86 -25.55 7.12 7.07
N ARG A 87 -26.71 7.56 7.58
CA ARG A 87 -27.63 8.45 6.85
C ARG A 87 -27.08 9.87 6.66
N ALA A 88 -25.89 10.16 7.18
CA ALA A 88 -25.16 11.39 6.89
C ALA A 88 -24.53 11.39 5.49
N PHE A 89 -24.28 10.20 4.94
CA PHE A 89 -23.67 10.11 3.62
C PHE A 89 -24.68 10.45 2.51
N HIS A 90 -24.35 11.44 1.71
CA HIS A 90 -25.05 11.77 0.48
C HIS A 90 -24.85 10.67 -0.57
N HIS A 91 -23.65 10.09 -0.60
CA HIS A 91 -23.34 8.98 -1.48
C HIS A 91 -22.24 8.07 -0.92
N PHE A 92 -22.33 6.78 -1.25
CA PHE A 92 -21.35 5.77 -0.93
C PHE A 92 -20.67 5.28 -2.21
N PHE A 93 -19.40 5.57 -2.40
CA PHE A 93 -18.58 4.93 -3.41
C PHE A 93 -17.85 3.75 -2.78
N VAL A 94 -18.28 2.55 -3.14
CA VAL A 94 -17.75 1.31 -2.56
C VAL A 94 -16.82 0.61 -3.52
N GLN A 95 -15.95 -0.25 -2.96
CA GLN A 95 -14.94 -0.97 -3.74
C GLN A 95 -15.53 -2.11 -4.56
N ASP A 96 -16.60 -2.76 -4.07
CA ASP A 96 -17.08 -4.01 -4.64
C ASP A 96 -18.61 -4.19 -4.51
N ASN A 97 -19.12 -5.16 -5.26
CA ASN A 97 -20.54 -5.50 -5.27
C ASN A 97 -21.03 -6.07 -3.93
N ASN A 98 -20.17 -6.75 -3.16
CA ASN A 98 -20.53 -7.25 -1.83
C ASN A 98 -20.85 -6.10 -0.87
N SER A 99 -20.02 -5.07 -0.86
CA SER A 99 -20.24 -3.84 -0.07
C SER A 99 -21.54 -3.14 -0.47
N LYS A 100 -21.83 -3.04 -1.78
CA LYS A 100 -23.09 -2.49 -2.28
C LYS A 100 -24.28 -3.30 -1.79
N LYS A 101 -24.28 -4.62 -2.00
CA LYS A 101 -25.36 -5.51 -1.54
C LYS A 101 -25.59 -5.41 -0.03
N LEU A 102 -24.52 -5.35 0.77
CA LEU A 102 -24.65 -5.20 2.23
C LEU A 102 -25.34 -3.89 2.61
N LEU A 103 -25.01 -2.76 1.99
CA LEU A 103 -25.68 -1.49 2.22
C LEU A 103 -27.16 -1.52 1.80
N GLU A 104 -27.47 -2.18 0.70
CA GLU A 104 -28.86 -2.40 0.24
C GLU A 104 -29.70 -3.18 1.25
N THR A 105 -29.11 -4.16 1.96
CA THR A 105 -29.84 -4.92 3.03
C THR A 105 -30.30 -4.05 4.18
N ILE A 106 -29.72 -2.88 4.37
CA ILE A 106 -30.07 -1.91 5.40
C ILE A 106 -30.65 -0.62 4.82
N ASN A 107 -31.24 -0.72 3.60
CA ASN A 107 -32.01 0.29 2.89
C ASN A 107 -31.22 1.52 2.42
N PHE A 108 -29.92 1.43 2.13
CA PHE A 108 -29.18 2.47 1.42
C PHE A 108 -29.19 2.18 -0.09
N LYS A 109 -29.73 3.14 -0.88
CA LYS A 109 -29.82 3.07 -2.35
C LYS A 109 -28.82 4.00 -3.05
N ASN A 110 -28.28 4.99 -2.33
CA ASN A 110 -27.30 5.96 -2.82
C ASN A 110 -25.88 5.38 -2.83
N VAL A 111 -25.72 4.24 -3.52
CA VAL A 111 -24.49 3.44 -3.53
C VAL A 111 -24.04 3.15 -4.95
N SER A 112 -22.79 3.51 -5.29
CA SER A 112 -22.14 3.17 -6.56
C SER A 112 -20.88 2.37 -6.33
N ILE A 113 -20.60 1.41 -7.21
CA ILE A 113 -19.32 0.70 -7.22
C ILE A 113 -18.35 1.56 -8.02
N ALA A 114 -17.32 2.07 -7.35
CA ALA A 114 -16.27 2.88 -7.97
C ALA A 114 -14.91 2.19 -7.98
N GLY A 115 -14.69 1.22 -7.10
CA GLY A 115 -13.38 0.63 -6.89
C GLY A 115 -12.58 1.33 -5.78
N ASP A 116 -11.28 1.07 -5.76
CA ASP A 116 -10.35 1.65 -4.77
C ASP A 116 -9.46 2.70 -5.44
N THR A 117 -9.53 3.94 -4.97
CA THR A 117 -8.71 5.06 -5.48
C THR A 117 -7.20 4.87 -5.33
N ARG A 118 -6.76 3.86 -4.57
CA ARG A 118 -5.34 3.49 -4.51
C ARG A 118 -4.80 3.07 -5.88
N PHE A 119 -5.62 2.44 -6.73
CA PHE A 119 -5.18 2.04 -8.07
C PHE A 119 -4.87 3.27 -8.94
N ASP A 120 -5.73 4.27 -8.91
CA ASP A 120 -5.48 5.53 -9.64
C ASP A 120 -4.21 6.22 -9.11
N ARG A 121 -4.03 6.25 -7.78
CA ARG A 121 -2.85 6.84 -7.16
C ARG A 121 -1.55 6.14 -7.60
N VAL A 122 -1.50 4.80 -7.55
CA VAL A 122 -0.27 4.09 -7.95
C VAL A 122 -0.02 4.17 -9.44
N SER A 123 -1.05 4.28 -10.28
CA SER A 123 -0.86 4.48 -11.73
C SER A 123 -0.18 5.82 -12.06
N MET A 124 -0.35 6.83 -11.22
CA MET A 124 0.31 8.13 -11.38
C MET A 124 1.83 8.05 -11.18
N ILE A 125 2.33 7.01 -10.52
CA ILE A 125 3.77 6.77 -10.35
C ILE A 125 4.45 6.65 -11.71
N LEU A 126 3.82 5.97 -12.68
CA LEU A 126 4.37 5.80 -14.02
C LEU A 126 4.49 7.11 -14.84
N LYS A 127 3.78 8.17 -14.42
CA LYS A 127 3.81 9.49 -15.08
C LYS A 127 4.89 10.41 -14.51
N GLN A 128 5.60 9.99 -13.48
CA GLN A 128 6.68 10.72 -12.84
C GLN A 128 8.02 10.23 -13.38
N ASP A 129 9.04 11.08 -13.28
CA ASP A 129 10.40 10.61 -13.45
C ASP A 129 10.81 9.77 -12.23
N ASN A 130 10.95 8.48 -12.46
CA ASN A 130 11.38 7.52 -11.46
C ASN A 130 12.85 7.11 -11.64
N SER A 131 13.58 7.72 -12.59
CA SER A 131 15.00 7.44 -12.79
C SER A 131 15.79 7.89 -11.56
N LEU A 132 16.71 7.04 -11.15
CA LEU A 132 17.63 7.29 -10.03
C LEU A 132 19.01 6.80 -10.45
N ASP A 133 19.91 7.72 -10.77
CA ASP A 133 21.25 7.43 -11.32
C ASP A 133 22.01 6.44 -10.44
N PHE A 134 21.94 6.61 -9.11
CA PHE A 134 22.61 5.71 -8.17
C PHE A 134 22.02 4.28 -8.16
N ILE A 135 20.78 4.10 -8.58
CA ILE A 135 20.17 2.77 -8.74
C ILE A 135 20.67 2.11 -10.01
N ASN A 136 20.75 2.87 -11.12
CA ASN A 136 21.29 2.36 -12.38
C ASN A 136 22.76 1.97 -12.23
N GLU A 137 23.56 2.80 -11.56
CA GLU A 137 24.95 2.50 -11.21
C GLU A 137 25.05 1.23 -10.35
N PHE A 138 24.25 1.12 -9.28
CA PHE A 138 24.24 -0.04 -8.40
C PHE A 138 23.85 -1.31 -9.14
N LYS A 139 22.79 -1.27 -9.97
CA LYS A 139 22.26 -2.44 -10.69
C LYS A 139 23.29 -3.01 -11.66
N ASP A 140 24.03 -2.17 -12.39
CA ASP A 140 25.09 -2.57 -13.31
C ASP A 140 24.69 -3.72 -14.26
N ASN A 141 23.49 -3.65 -14.83
CA ASN A 141 22.86 -4.66 -15.70
C ASN A 141 22.67 -6.05 -15.06
N LYS A 142 22.86 -6.20 -13.76
CA LYS A 142 22.66 -7.46 -13.04
C LYS A 142 21.23 -7.69 -12.63
N TYR A 143 20.93 -8.96 -12.27
CA TYR A 143 19.63 -9.32 -11.73
C TYR A 143 19.44 -8.69 -10.34
N ILE A 144 18.30 -8.02 -10.13
CA ILE A 144 18.07 -7.28 -8.90
C ILE A 144 16.75 -7.64 -8.22
N VAL A 145 16.84 -8.01 -6.94
CA VAL A 145 15.70 -8.18 -6.04
C VAL A 145 15.55 -6.95 -5.17
N ILE A 146 14.37 -6.36 -5.15
CA ILE A 146 14.07 -5.22 -4.29
C ILE A 146 13.08 -5.63 -3.22
N ALA A 147 13.52 -5.58 -1.97
CA ALA A 147 12.74 -5.91 -0.79
C ALA A 147 12.28 -4.63 -0.10
N GLY A 148 11.00 -4.31 -0.23
CA GLY A 148 10.43 -3.07 0.31
C GLY A 148 9.62 -3.25 1.57
N SER A 149 9.72 -2.30 2.49
CA SER A 149 9.01 -2.26 3.77
C SER A 149 9.23 -3.52 4.60
N THR A 150 10.48 -3.97 4.68
CA THR A 150 10.85 -5.20 5.39
C THR A 150 10.79 -5.03 6.91
N TRP A 151 10.44 -6.10 7.58
CA TRP A 151 10.55 -6.27 9.02
C TRP A 151 11.58 -7.35 9.33
N ARG A 152 11.94 -7.51 10.58
CA ARG A 152 12.97 -8.44 11.01
C ARG A 152 12.78 -9.86 10.46
N GLU A 153 11.54 -10.37 10.48
CA GLU A 153 11.24 -11.71 9.97
C GLU A 153 11.44 -11.82 8.45
N ASP A 154 11.20 -10.73 7.72
CA ASP A 154 11.47 -10.66 6.28
C ASP A 154 12.97 -10.57 6.01
N GLU A 155 13.68 -9.78 6.81
CA GLU A 155 15.12 -9.57 6.72
C GLU A 155 15.91 -10.86 7.01
N GLU A 156 15.46 -11.67 7.98
CA GLU A 156 16.05 -12.98 8.27
C GLU A 156 16.02 -13.91 7.04
N LEU A 157 14.93 -13.96 6.28
CA LEU A 157 14.85 -14.73 5.04
C LEU A 157 15.80 -14.19 3.97
N LEU A 158 15.85 -12.88 3.82
CA LEU A 158 16.71 -12.19 2.84
C LEU A 158 18.18 -12.39 3.14
N ILE A 159 18.60 -12.18 4.39
CA ILE A 159 20.00 -12.37 4.85
C ILE A 159 20.46 -13.79 4.57
N ASN A 160 19.65 -14.77 4.92
CA ASN A 160 19.96 -16.18 4.71
C ASN A 160 20.15 -16.49 3.21
N TYR A 161 19.23 -16.02 2.36
CA TYR A 161 19.32 -16.18 0.91
C TYR A 161 20.57 -15.48 0.35
N ILE A 162 20.83 -14.25 0.74
CA ILE A 162 21.98 -13.45 0.29
C ILE A 162 23.30 -14.13 0.66
N ASN A 163 23.42 -14.59 1.90
CA ASN A 163 24.65 -15.17 2.40
C ASN A 163 24.93 -16.57 1.82
N GLU A 164 23.88 -17.37 1.56
CA GLU A 164 24.06 -18.78 1.19
C GLU A 164 23.82 -19.07 -0.30
N LYS A 165 22.95 -18.29 -0.99
CA LYS A 165 22.48 -18.63 -2.34
C LYS A 165 22.82 -17.59 -3.39
N ALA A 166 23.04 -16.33 -3.00
CA ALA A 166 23.32 -15.26 -3.94
C ALA A 166 24.68 -15.43 -4.63
N THR A 167 24.70 -15.25 -5.93
CA THR A 167 25.90 -15.22 -6.77
C THR A 167 26.36 -13.79 -7.01
N ASP A 168 27.52 -13.57 -7.65
CA ASP A 168 28.02 -12.24 -7.96
C ASP A 168 27.18 -11.51 -9.03
N GLU A 169 26.28 -12.23 -9.71
CA GLU A 169 25.32 -11.68 -10.67
C GLU A 169 24.04 -11.17 -10.02
N ASP A 170 23.90 -11.29 -8.71
CA ASP A 170 22.70 -10.87 -7.97
C ASP A 170 22.97 -9.59 -7.21
N LYS A 171 22.03 -8.66 -7.31
CA LYS A 171 21.97 -7.42 -6.53
C LYS A 171 20.72 -7.41 -5.64
N PHE A 172 20.84 -6.83 -4.47
CA PHE A 172 19.74 -6.72 -3.53
C PHE A 172 19.59 -5.29 -3.03
N ILE A 173 18.39 -4.76 -3.08
CA ILE A 173 18.05 -3.52 -2.38
C ILE A 173 17.09 -3.88 -1.24
N ILE A 174 17.46 -3.54 -0.01
CA ILE A 174 16.63 -3.75 1.17
C ILE A 174 16.20 -2.38 1.68
N VAL A 175 14.89 -2.20 1.82
CA VAL A 175 14.27 -0.97 2.32
C VAL A 175 13.49 -1.31 3.60
N PRO A 176 14.12 -1.23 4.77
CA PRO A 176 13.49 -1.55 6.04
C PRO A 176 12.29 -0.63 6.32
N HIS A 177 11.24 -1.18 6.93
CA HIS A 177 10.12 -0.38 7.41
C HIS A 177 10.53 0.55 8.55
N ASN A 178 11.46 0.09 9.38
CA ASN A 178 11.97 0.83 10.51
C ASN A 178 13.45 1.21 10.27
N ILE A 179 13.73 2.50 10.18
CA ILE A 179 15.07 3.03 9.90
C ILE A 179 15.84 3.47 11.16
N LYS A 180 15.57 2.82 12.31
CA LYS A 180 16.38 3.06 13.52
C LYS A 180 17.82 2.63 13.28
N GLN A 181 18.76 3.49 13.65
CA GLN A 181 20.18 3.31 13.37
C GLN A 181 20.71 1.94 13.85
N ASP A 182 20.36 1.53 15.08
CA ASP A 182 20.82 0.24 15.63
C ASP A 182 20.31 -0.94 14.79
N SER A 183 19.02 -0.91 14.35
CA SER A 183 18.44 -1.96 13.52
C SER A 183 19.06 -2.01 12.13
N ILE A 184 19.40 -0.86 11.55
CA ILE A 184 20.08 -0.78 10.25
C ILE A 184 21.50 -1.34 10.34
N LEU A 185 22.23 -1.03 11.40
CA LEU A 185 23.57 -1.55 11.61
C LEU A 185 23.56 -3.08 11.90
N GLU A 186 22.57 -3.56 12.67
CA GLU A 186 22.39 -5.00 12.90
C GLU A 186 22.13 -5.73 11.57
N LEU A 187 21.21 -5.19 10.75
CA LEU A 187 20.95 -5.74 9.41
C LEU A 187 22.22 -5.76 8.54
N GLN A 188 22.95 -4.66 8.47
CA GLN A 188 24.16 -4.55 7.67
C GLN A 188 25.23 -5.54 8.12
N ASN A 189 25.45 -5.66 9.43
CA ASN A 189 26.45 -6.57 10.01
C ASN A 189 26.10 -8.06 9.83
N SER A 190 24.82 -8.38 9.64
CA SER A 190 24.37 -9.76 9.39
C SER A 190 24.56 -10.22 7.94
N ILE A 191 24.95 -9.31 7.04
CA ILE A 191 25.16 -9.61 5.62
C ILE A 191 26.66 -9.83 5.36
N ASN A 192 27.01 -11.04 4.89
CA ASN A 192 28.39 -11.41 4.59
C ASN A 192 28.91 -10.86 3.24
N LYS A 193 28.02 -10.31 2.43
CA LYS A 193 28.34 -9.72 1.12
C LYS A 193 28.65 -8.23 1.26
N LYS A 194 29.40 -7.68 0.29
CA LYS A 194 29.74 -6.25 0.28
C LYS A 194 28.47 -5.40 0.24
N SER A 195 28.21 -4.68 1.31
CA SER A 195 26.98 -3.89 1.49
C SER A 195 27.25 -2.40 1.70
N VAL A 196 26.32 -1.54 1.31
CA VAL A 196 26.39 -0.09 1.47
C VAL A 196 25.05 0.47 1.97
N LEU A 197 25.11 1.48 2.83
CA LEU A 197 23.94 2.28 3.25
C LEU A 197 23.72 3.42 2.27
N PHE A 198 22.46 3.80 2.08
CA PHE A 198 22.12 4.96 1.24
C PHE A 198 22.74 6.25 1.79
N SER A 199 22.73 6.43 3.13
CA SER A 199 23.37 7.58 3.79
C SER A 199 24.89 7.64 3.59
N ALA A 200 25.53 6.51 3.28
CA ALA A 200 26.98 6.37 3.13
C ALA A 200 27.43 6.09 1.68
N LYS A 201 26.58 6.35 0.69
CA LYS A 201 26.88 6.04 -0.74
C LYS A 201 27.82 7.02 -1.43
N SER A 202 27.96 8.23 -0.90
CA SER A 202 28.78 9.29 -1.53
C SER A 202 30.23 8.86 -1.70
N ASN A 203 30.80 9.15 -2.87
CA ASN A 203 32.20 8.81 -3.23
C ASN A 203 32.51 7.30 -3.25
N LYS A 204 31.49 6.44 -3.43
CA LYS A 204 31.67 5.00 -3.58
C LYS A 204 31.29 4.56 -4.99
N ASP A 205 32.04 3.66 -5.57
CA ASP A 205 31.63 2.93 -6.78
C ASP A 205 30.56 1.91 -6.38
N LEU A 206 29.29 2.23 -6.68
CA LEU A 206 28.16 1.38 -6.26
C LEU A 206 28.13 0.03 -6.98
N LYS A 207 28.79 -0.12 -8.11
CA LYS A 207 28.89 -1.38 -8.84
C LYS A 207 29.57 -2.47 -8.02
N GLU A 208 30.51 -2.10 -7.15
CA GLU A 208 31.24 -3.04 -6.32
C GLU A 208 30.39 -3.66 -5.19
N TYR A 209 29.25 -3.07 -4.87
CA TYR A 209 28.40 -3.54 -3.77
C TYR A 209 27.34 -4.51 -4.27
N GLN A 210 27.06 -5.54 -3.48
CA GLN A 210 26.03 -6.52 -3.80
C GLN A 210 24.71 -6.23 -3.10
N VAL A 211 24.76 -5.58 -1.96
CA VAL A 211 23.57 -5.21 -1.17
C VAL A 211 23.54 -3.70 -0.91
N PHE A 212 22.41 -3.09 -1.19
CA PHE A 212 22.17 -1.69 -0.92
C PHE A 212 21.02 -1.54 0.09
N ILE A 213 21.32 -1.03 1.26
CA ILE A 213 20.33 -0.81 2.31
C ILE A 213 19.88 0.65 2.26
N ILE A 214 18.59 0.86 2.10
CA ILE A 214 18.00 2.19 2.03
C ILE A 214 17.54 2.61 3.43
N ASP A 215 18.34 3.41 4.08
CA ASP A 215 18.14 3.95 5.43
C ASP A 215 17.50 5.34 5.41
N THR A 216 16.65 5.62 4.41
CA THR A 216 15.90 6.87 4.26
C THR A 216 14.47 6.62 3.81
N ILE A 217 13.60 7.63 3.99
CA ILE A 217 12.18 7.57 3.63
C ILE A 217 11.95 8.22 2.26
N GLY A 218 10.94 7.73 1.51
CA GLY A 218 10.38 8.41 0.34
C GLY A 218 10.94 7.99 -1.01
N VAL A 219 11.91 7.07 -1.07
CA VAL A 219 12.53 6.62 -2.34
C VAL A 219 12.04 5.26 -2.84
N LEU A 220 11.44 4.42 -1.97
CA LEU A 220 11.05 3.04 -2.29
C LEU A 220 10.20 2.92 -3.56
N THR A 221 9.18 3.76 -3.68
CA THR A 221 8.25 3.71 -4.82
C THR A 221 8.99 3.87 -6.15
N LYS A 222 9.97 4.76 -6.23
CA LYS A 222 10.77 4.98 -7.45
C LYS A 222 11.73 3.82 -7.71
N ILE A 223 12.31 3.27 -6.65
CA ILE A 223 13.30 2.18 -6.74
C ILE A 223 12.69 0.93 -7.41
N TYR A 224 11.41 0.64 -7.20
CA TYR A 224 10.77 -0.53 -7.80
C TYR A 224 10.86 -0.59 -9.32
N GLN A 225 11.01 0.53 -10.01
CA GLN A 225 11.21 0.55 -11.46
C GLN A 225 12.41 -0.30 -11.92
N ALA A 226 13.44 -0.43 -11.10
CA ALA A 226 14.65 -1.17 -11.43
C ALA A 226 14.56 -2.67 -11.13
N ALA A 227 13.52 -3.13 -10.43
CA ALA A 227 13.42 -4.50 -9.92
C ALA A 227 13.15 -5.53 -11.02
N ASP A 228 13.83 -6.66 -10.95
CA ASP A 228 13.46 -7.88 -11.68
C ASP A 228 12.45 -8.71 -10.86
N VAL A 229 12.53 -8.62 -9.53
CA VAL A 229 11.56 -9.18 -8.57
C VAL A 229 11.41 -8.22 -7.39
N ALA A 230 10.17 -8.03 -6.94
CA ALA A 230 9.88 -7.29 -5.72
C ALA A 230 9.48 -8.27 -4.59
N TYR A 231 10.11 -8.14 -3.44
CA TYR A 231 9.60 -8.71 -2.19
C TYR A 231 8.91 -7.59 -1.39
N VAL A 232 7.69 -7.84 -0.91
CA VAL A 232 6.98 -6.86 -0.08
C VAL A 232 6.80 -7.41 1.32
N GLY A 233 7.40 -6.72 2.28
CA GLY A 233 7.46 -7.14 3.67
C GLY A 233 6.15 -7.05 4.44
N GLY A 234 6.19 -7.53 5.68
CA GLY A 234 5.10 -7.52 6.64
C GLY A 234 4.15 -8.72 6.54
N GLY A 235 4.16 -9.44 5.44
CA GLY A 235 3.27 -10.58 5.21
C GLY A 235 3.59 -11.83 6.05
N LEU A 236 4.67 -11.85 6.82
CA LEU A 236 4.99 -12.96 7.73
C LEU A 236 4.36 -12.76 9.12
N LYS A 237 4.29 -11.53 9.63
CA LYS A 237 3.85 -11.28 11.01
C LYS A 237 3.05 -10.00 11.22
N THR A 238 3.57 -8.85 10.82
CA THR A 238 3.09 -7.52 11.19
C THR A 238 1.87 -7.04 10.39
N GLY A 239 1.69 -7.54 9.18
CA GLY A 239 0.67 -7.15 8.22
C GLY A 239 1.29 -6.66 6.91
N LEU A 240 0.81 -7.23 5.80
CA LEU A 240 1.33 -6.98 4.46
C LEU A 240 1.29 -5.50 4.08
N HIS A 241 2.40 -4.99 3.56
CA HIS A 241 2.52 -3.65 3.01
C HIS A 241 1.94 -3.53 1.58
N ASN A 242 2.06 -2.34 0.97
CA ASN A 242 1.42 -2.02 -0.30
C ASN A 242 2.07 -2.75 -1.48
N ILE A 243 1.40 -3.76 -2.03
CA ILE A 243 1.86 -4.50 -3.21
C ILE A 243 1.47 -3.84 -4.54
N LEU A 244 0.60 -2.83 -4.52
CA LEU A 244 0.17 -2.15 -5.74
C LEU A 244 1.28 -1.31 -6.37
N GLU A 245 2.25 -0.84 -5.57
CA GLU A 245 3.39 -0.08 -6.07
C GLU A 245 4.26 -0.90 -7.02
N PRO A 246 4.84 -2.06 -6.62
CA PRO A 246 5.57 -2.90 -7.57
C PRO A 246 4.68 -3.48 -8.67
N ALA A 247 3.40 -3.78 -8.39
CA ALA A 247 2.46 -4.25 -9.42
C ALA A 247 2.30 -3.26 -10.57
N THR A 248 2.32 -1.96 -10.28
CA THR A 248 2.20 -0.87 -11.25
C THR A 248 3.33 -0.90 -12.29
N PHE A 249 4.53 -1.25 -11.90
CA PHE A 249 5.67 -1.41 -12.80
C PHE A 249 5.63 -2.73 -13.60
N GLY A 250 4.73 -3.63 -13.29
CA GLY A 250 4.65 -4.93 -13.96
C GLY A 250 5.76 -5.88 -13.51
N ILE A 251 6.08 -5.90 -12.24
CA ILE A 251 7.13 -6.71 -11.64
C ILE A 251 6.47 -7.91 -10.92
N PRO A 252 7.02 -9.13 -10.99
CA PRO A 252 6.58 -10.25 -10.18
C PRO A 252 6.81 -9.94 -8.69
N ILE A 253 5.84 -10.32 -7.86
CA ILE A 253 5.82 -9.97 -6.45
C ILE A 253 5.89 -11.23 -5.59
N VAL A 254 6.73 -11.19 -4.55
CA VAL A 254 6.82 -12.21 -3.52
C VAL A 254 6.41 -11.61 -2.18
N ILE A 255 5.60 -12.31 -1.40
CA ILE A 255 5.10 -11.86 -0.10
C ILE A 255 5.10 -12.99 0.93
N GLY A 256 5.00 -12.65 2.21
CA GLY A 256 4.73 -13.63 3.26
C GLY A 256 3.30 -14.19 3.19
N ASN A 257 3.01 -15.23 3.99
CA ASN A 257 1.78 -16.03 3.90
C ASN A 257 0.56 -15.46 4.65
N ARG A 258 0.67 -14.29 5.30
CA ARG A 258 -0.45 -13.63 6.02
C ARG A 258 -1.04 -12.47 5.22
N TYR A 259 -1.64 -12.77 4.09
CA TYR A 259 -2.17 -11.80 3.14
C TYR A 259 -3.70 -11.80 2.99
N GLN A 260 -4.41 -12.77 3.57
CA GLN A 260 -5.84 -13.03 3.32
C GLN A 260 -6.78 -11.86 3.64
N LYS A 261 -6.31 -10.89 4.44
CA LYS A 261 -7.07 -9.66 4.73
C LYS A 261 -6.98 -8.61 3.61
N PHE A 262 -6.09 -8.80 2.65
CA PHE A 262 -5.79 -7.90 1.55
C PHE A 262 -6.32 -8.48 0.25
N LYS A 263 -7.41 -7.90 -0.24
CA LYS A 263 -8.10 -8.39 -1.44
C LYS A 263 -7.15 -8.44 -2.63
N GLU A 264 -6.41 -7.37 -2.86
CA GLU A 264 -5.44 -7.25 -3.95
C GLU A 264 -4.36 -8.35 -3.93
N ALA A 265 -3.94 -8.77 -2.74
CA ALA A 265 -2.97 -9.84 -2.62
C ALA A 265 -3.59 -11.21 -2.94
N THR A 266 -4.79 -11.45 -2.45
CA THR A 266 -5.55 -12.68 -2.78
C THR A 266 -5.79 -12.77 -4.29
N ASP A 267 -6.32 -11.71 -4.89
CA ASP A 267 -6.59 -11.66 -6.33
C ASP A 267 -5.31 -11.91 -7.15
N LEU A 268 -4.18 -11.28 -6.79
CA LEU A 268 -2.93 -11.43 -7.54
C LEU A 268 -2.26 -12.79 -7.33
N ILE A 269 -2.46 -13.45 -6.20
CA ILE A 269 -2.00 -14.84 -6.00
C ILE A 269 -2.82 -15.79 -6.86
N ASP A 270 -4.14 -15.66 -6.87
CA ASP A 270 -5.03 -16.49 -7.69
C ASP A 270 -4.72 -16.33 -9.17
N LEU A 271 -4.42 -15.10 -9.61
CA LEU A 271 -4.01 -14.78 -10.98
C LEU A 271 -2.55 -15.16 -11.30
N LYS A 272 -1.71 -15.55 -10.33
CA LYS A 272 -0.28 -15.87 -10.48
C LYS A 272 0.61 -14.66 -10.79
N GLY A 273 0.19 -13.47 -10.46
CA GLY A 273 1.01 -12.26 -10.48
C GLY A 273 1.86 -12.10 -9.21
N CYS A 274 1.39 -12.67 -8.10
CA CYS A 274 2.06 -12.67 -6.81
C CYS A 274 2.26 -14.11 -6.31
N ILE A 275 3.35 -14.34 -5.57
CA ILE A 275 3.68 -15.64 -4.97
C ILE A 275 3.84 -15.44 -3.46
N SER A 276 3.19 -16.29 -2.66
CA SER A 276 3.37 -16.25 -1.20
C SER A 276 4.34 -17.33 -0.72
N VAL A 277 5.12 -17.01 0.30
CA VAL A 277 6.08 -17.90 0.95
C VAL A 277 5.87 -17.92 2.45
N LYS A 278 6.09 -19.06 3.09
CA LYS A 278 5.87 -19.23 4.54
C LYS A 278 7.14 -19.53 5.34
N ASN A 279 8.21 -19.92 4.67
CA ASN A 279 9.47 -20.31 5.30
C ASN A 279 10.66 -20.08 4.36
N GLN A 280 11.89 -20.30 4.88
CA GLN A 280 13.12 -20.12 4.15
C GLN A 280 13.23 -21.00 2.91
N GLN A 281 12.80 -22.26 2.98
CA GLN A 281 12.87 -23.17 1.86
C GLN A 281 12.04 -22.67 0.68
N GLU A 282 10.77 -22.34 0.92
CA GLU A 282 9.88 -21.79 -0.12
C GLU A 282 10.42 -20.47 -0.68
N PHE A 283 10.95 -19.59 0.19
CA PHE A 283 11.56 -18.32 -0.22
C PHE A 283 12.72 -18.58 -1.19
N ASN A 284 13.64 -19.48 -0.85
CA ASN A 284 14.77 -19.82 -1.69
C ASN A 284 14.35 -20.41 -3.04
N GLU A 285 13.42 -21.37 -3.03
CA GLU A 285 12.89 -22.00 -4.24
C GLU A 285 12.22 -20.98 -5.18
N VAL A 286 11.44 -20.07 -4.63
CA VAL A 286 10.73 -19.04 -5.39
C VAL A 286 11.70 -18.05 -6.01
N LEU A 287 12.68 -17.52 -5.27
CA LEU A 287 13.66 -16.58 -5.82
C LEU A 287 14.54 -17.23 -6.89
N ILE A 288 15.03 -18.45 -6.66
CA ILE A 288 15.80 -19.22 -7.66
C ILE A 288 14.96 -19.47 -8.92
N LYS A 289 13.70 -19.84 -8.76
CA LYS A 289 12.80 -20.07 -9.89
C LYS A 289 12.54 -18.79 -10.69
N LEU A 290 12.31 -17.67 -10.01
CA LEU A 290 12.11 -16.36 -10.66
C LEU A 290 13.40 -15.88 -11.35
N LYS A 291 14.58 -16.11 -10.75
CA LYS A 291 15.87 -15.78 -11.38
C LYS A 291 16.07 -16.54 -12.68
N ASN A 292 15.83 -17.85 -12.68
CA ASN A 292 16.16 -18.75 -13.78
C ASN A 292 15.10 -18.82 -14.90
N LYS A 293 13.91 -18.23 -14.68
CA LYS A 293 12.77 -18.32 -15.63
C LYS A 293 12.25 -16.95 -16.01
N ASP A 294 12.84 -16.35 -17.04
CA ASP A 294 12.40 -15.05 -17.58
C ASP A 294 10.93 -15.04 -17.98
N SER A 295 10.48 -16.13 -18.61
CA SER A 295 9.08 -16.27 -19.03
C SER A 295 8.10 -16.16 -17.85
N LEU A 296 8.48 -16.68 -16.68
CA LEU A 296 7.68 -16.58 -15.47
C LEU A 296 7.66 -15.13 -14.94
N ARG A 297 8.82 -14.46 -14.90
CA ARG A 297 8.88 -13.05 -14.50
C ARG A 297 8.02 -12.16 -15.42
N ILE A 298 8.17 -12.33 -16.73
CA ILE A 298 7.41 -11.58 -17.72
C ILE A 298 5.91 -11.83 -17.60
N SER A 299 5.48 -13.09 -17.46
CA SER A 299 4.06 -13.42 -17.35
C SER A 299 3.44 -12.88 -16.06
N SER A 300 4.09 -13.07 -14.91
CA SER A 300 3.62 -12.53 -13.63
C SER A 300 3.58 -11.00 -13.63
N GLY A 301 4.59 -10.37 -14.21
CA GLY A 301 4.62 -8.91 -14.35
C GLY A 301 3.48 -8.37 -15.24
N LYS A 302 3.20 -9.03 -16.38
CA LYS A 302 2.05 -8.66 -17.25
C LYS A 302 0.73 -8.76 -16.51
N ILE A 303 0.53 -9.80 -15.71
CA ILE A 303 -0.66 -9.99 -14.88
C ILE A 303 -0.81 -8.83 -13.90
N ASN A 304 0.26 -8.48 -13.18
CA ASN A 304 0.26 -7.40 -12.21
C ASN A 304 -0.09 -6.05 -12.85
N LYS A 305 0.55 -5.73 -13.97
CA LYS A 305 0.28 -4.49 -14.72
C LYS A 305 -1.17 -4.43 -15.20
N LYS A 306 -1.67 -5.55 -15.75
CA LYS A 306 -3.06 -5.64 -16.21
C LYS A 306 -4.03 -5.48 -15.05
N TYR A 307 -3.79 -6.12 -13.91
CA TYR A 307 -4.62 -5.99 -12.71
C TYR A 307 -4.75 -4.53 -12.26
N ILE A 308 -3.65 -3.75 -12.27
CA ILE A 308 -3.72 -2.31 -11.97
C ILE A 308 -4.61 -1.61 -13.00
N GLN A 309 -4.39 -1.84 -14.30
CA GLN A 309 -5.15 -1.18 -15.37
C GLN A 309 -6.64 -1.47 -15.32
N ASP A 310 -7.04 -2.71 -15.04
CA ASP A 310 -8.44 -3.14 -14.98
C ASP A 310 -9.19 -2.55 -13.76
N ASN A 311 -8.48 -2.01 -12.77
CA ASN A 311 -9.06 -1.42 -11.54
C ASN A 311 -8.97 0.10 -11.48
N LEU A 312 -8.59 0.79 -12.58
CA LEU A 312 -8.53 2.25 -12.65
C LEU A 312 -9.92 2.88 -12.80
N GLY A 313 -10.01 4.18 -12.51
CA GLY A 313 -11.16 5.03 -12.82
C GLY A 313 -11.99 5.46 -11.60
N ALA A 314 -11.71 4.93 -10.42
CA ALA A 314 -12.44 5.26 -9.20
C ALA A 314 -12.44 6.78 -8.92
N THR A 315 -11.28 7.41 -9.00
CA THR A 315 -11.12 8.85 -8.75
C THR A 315 -11.92 9.69 -9.74
N GLN A 316 -11.86 9.36 -11.03
CA GLN A 316 -12.57 10.11 -12.07
C GLN A 316 -14.10 10.03 -11.87
N LEU A 317 -14.62 8.84 -11.56
CA LEU A 317 -16.04 8.62 -11.30
C LEU A 317 -16.53 9.46 -10.11
N ILE A 318 -15.77 9.47 -9.02
CA ILE A 318 -16.08 10.22 -7.80
C ILE A 318 -16.03 11.74 -8.08
N MET A 319 -15.00 12.21 -8.78
CA MET A 319 -14.85 13.63 -9.11
C MET A 319 -15.96 14.15 -10.03
N ASN A 320 -16.39 13.35 -11.00
CA ASN A 320 -17.51 13.71 -11.85
C ASN A 320 -18.79 13.88 -11.02
N PHE A 321 -19.08 12.92 -10.12
CA PHE A 321 -20.23 13.02 -9.23
C PHE A 321 -20.18 14.28 -8.35
N ILE A 322 -19.02 14.62 -7.78
CA ILE A 322 -18.87 15.82 -6.95
C ILE A 322 -19.17 17.08 -7.77
N LYS A 323 -18.66 17.18 -8.99
CA LYS A 323 -18.89 18.34 -9.87
C LYS A 323 -20.36 18.50 -10.28
N ASP A 324 -21.06 17.37 -10.48
CA ASP A 324 -22.42 17.38 -11.01
C ASP A 324 -23.50 17.53 -9.91
N LYS A 325 -23.21 17.14 -8.69
CA LYS A 325 -24.21 16.95 -7.63
C LYS A 325 -23.93 17.74 -6.34
N ILE A 326 -22.76 18.34 -6.20
CA ILE A 326 -22.33 19.10 -5.04
C ILE A 326 -21.73 20.46 -5.45
#